data_dfbed7abd8e79ed841fa7a45e9bdc170
#
_entry.id   dfbed7abd8e79ed841fa7a45e9bdc170
#
_cell.length_a   1.000
_cell.length_b   1.000
_cell.length_c   1.000
_cell.angle_alpha   90.00
_cell.angle_beta   90.00
_cell.angle_gamma   90.00
#
_symmetry.space_group_name_H-M   'P 1'
#
loop_
_entity.id
_entity.type
_entity.pdbx_description
1 polymer ?
#
loop_
_entity_poly.entity_id
_entity_poly.type
_entity_poly.pdbx_seq_one_letter_code
_entity_poly.pdbx_strand_id
1 'polypeptide(L)'
;MTDFLNKLLSWYQSNARDFPFRQTTDPYLIWLSEVIMQQTRIEQGVPYYNSFVKVFPTVHDLAGASEEEVLKQWQGLGYYTRARNLHATANEIVEKYGGRFPENYENLRELKGVGDYTAAAIASVCFGQPHPVMDGNVIRFITRHFGITDAVDLAAAKKEIMEVLDELMENVQVLWEVSSATELLRPTIGLLPKSGKPLTSSLPRLTLTEASPSGDPAAVPDATEPSHNPFHPGLFNQAMIEFGATYCVPRNPNCRECIFNESCYALKYGMVDKLPLKKQQQALKSRYFHYLVISVRGKKGIYFRKRTENDIWKGLYEFPLIETSKPVTLPRLLNSIEWKQHFGKTPLKILSQTGSASHLLSHQKISATFYRLEIEKPSDKFGSLIHPKNIHELPVARIIEKYLETHQTSEL
;
A
#
# COMPACT_ATOMS: atom_id res chain seq x y z
N MET A 1 11.04 20.82 -20.36
CA MET A 1 10.04 19.86 -19.82
C MET A 1 9.52 18.87 -20.88
N THR A 2 9.08 19.28 -22.05
CA THR A 2 8.51 18.37 -23.08
C THR A 2 9.48 17.23 -23.50
N ASP A 3 10.78 17.49 -23.66
CA ASP A 3 11.78 16.45 -23.97
C ASP A 3 11.90 15.41 -22.84
N PHE A 4 11.84 15.84 -21.58
CA PHE A 4 11.82 14.96 -20.42
C PHE A 4 10.60 14.02 -20.44
N LEU A 5 9.42 14.56 -20.68
CA LEU A 5 8.17 13.80 -20.75
C LEU A 5 8.18 12.77 -21.88
N ASN A 6 8.60 13.19 -23.07
CA ASN A 6 8.68 12.29 -24.23
C ASN A 6 9.65 11.14 -23.98
N LYS A 7 10.84 11.40 -23.44
CA LYS A 7 11.82 10.37 -23.09
C LYS A 7 11.27 9.40 -22.04
N LEU A 8 10.65 9.93 -20.97
CA LEU A 8 10.11 9.12 -19.89
C LEU A 8 8.98 8.20 -20.35
N LEU A 9 8.00 8.77 -21.07
CA LEU A 9 6.82 8.03 -21.51
C LEU A 9 7.17 7.00 -22.61
N SER A 10 8.05 7.33 -23.55
CA SER A 10 8.57 6.37 -24.54
C SER A 10 9.33 5.23 -23.86
N TRP A 11 10.14 5.54 -22.84
CA TRP A 11 10.83 4.51 -22.07
C TRP A 11 9.83 3.62 -21.35
N TYR A 12 8.81 4.19 -20.71
CA TYR A 12 7.80 3.44 -19.97
C TYR A 12 7.03 2.47 -20.86
N GLN A 13 6.62 2.89 -22.06
CA GLN A 13 5.94 2.03 -23.03
C GLN A 13 6.73 0.76 -23.35
N SER A 14 8.06 0.84 -23.37
CA SER A 14 8.94 -0.28 -23.74
C SER A 14 9.43 -1.10 -22.53
N ASN A 15 9.33 -0.57 -21.31
CA ASN A 15 9.98 -1.15 -20.13
C ASN A 15 9.03 -1.35 -18.94
N ALA A 16 7.76 -0.99 -19.07
CA ALA A 16 6.79 -1.17 -17.99
C ALA A 16 6.65 -2.65 -17.64
N ARG A 17 6.78 -2.96 -16.33
CA ARG A 17 6.47 -4.31 -15.84
C ARG A 17 4.96 -4.52 -15.87
N ASP A 18 4.55 -5.72 -16.23
CA ASP A 18 3.15 -6.09 -16.26
C ASP A 18 2.66 -6.51 -14.88
N PHE A 19 1.66 -5.78 -14.36
CA PHE A 19 1.01 -6.07 -13.08
C PHE A 19 -0.51 -6.01 -13.24
N PRO A 20 -1.28 -6.89 -12.54
CA PRO A 20 -2.74 -6.95 -12.69
C PRO A 20 -3.43 -5.59 -12.47
N PHE A 21 -2.95 -4.79 -11.52
CA PHE A 21 -3.49 -3.47 -11.19
C PHE A 21 -3.08 -2.35 -12.17
N ARG A 22 -2.27 -2.65 -13.19
CA ARG A 22 -1.96 -1.74 -14.31
C ARG A 22 -2.84 -1.96 -15.53
N GLN A 23 -3.65 -3.02 -15.51
CA GLN A 23 -4.55 -3.39 -16.59
C GLN A 23 -6.00 -2.95 -16.34
N THR A 24 -6.23 -2.10 -15.35
CA THR A 24 -7.56 -1.65 -14.93
C THR A 24 -7.55 -0.18 -14.54
N THR A 25 -8.70 0.45 -14.67
CA THR A 25 -9.00 1.79 -14.12
C THR A 25 -10.08 1.73 -13.04
N ASP A 26 -10.47 0.53 -12.58
CA ASP A 26 -11.41 0.35 -11.48
C ASP A 26 -10.84 0.95 -10.18
N PRO A 27 -11.49 1.97 -9.58
CA PRO A 27 -10.98 2.66 -8.40
C PRO A 27 -10.81 1.73 -7.18
N TYR A 28 -11.64 0.70 -7.04
CA TYR A 28 -11.50 -0.28 -5.97
C TYR A 28 -10.20 -1.08 -6.12
N LEU A 29 -9.93 -1.57 -7.33
CA LEU A 29 -8.75 -2.38 -7.61
C LEU A 29 -7.46 -1.55 -7.52
N ILE A 30 -7.49 -0.31 -8.01
CA ILE A 30 -6.35 0.62 -7.87
C ILE A 30 -6.11 0.95 -6.40
N TRP A 31 -7.14 1.36 -5.65
CA TRP A 31 -7.02 1.65 -4.22
C TRP A 31 -6.48 0.46 -3.41
N LEU A 32 -7.01 -0.75 -3.66
CA LEU A 32 -6.55 -1.98 -3.02
C LEU A 32 -5.05 -2.20 -3.28
N SER A 33 -4.62 -2.06 -4.53
CA SER A 33 -3.21 -2.19 -4.89
C SER A 33 -2.33 -1.17 -4.17
N GLU A 34 -2.73 0.10 -4.17
CA GLU A 34 -1.98 1.17 -3.51
C GLU A 34 -1.82 0.94 -2.01
N VAL A 35 -2.89 0.51 -1.32
CA VAL A 35 -2.82 0.21 0.12
C VAL A 35 -1.94 -1.01 0.41
N ILE A 36 -2.02 -2.08 -0.39
CA ILE A 36 -1.19 -3.29 -0.23
C ILE A 36 0.28 -2.97 -0.48
N MET A 37 0.59 -2.16 -1.50
CA MET A 37 1.97 -1.85 -1.88
C MET A 37 2.64 -0.80 -0.97
N GLN A 38 1.91 -0.09 -0.10
CA GLN A 38 2.52 0.81 0.89
C GLN A 38 3.55 0.04 1.74
N GLN A 39 4.84 0.42 1.65
CA GLN A 39 5.94 -0.20 2.40
C GLN A 39 6.05 -1.73 2.22
N THR A 40 5.51 -2.26 1.12
CA THR A 40 5.58 -3.68 0.75
C THR A 40 6.33 -3.80 -0.58
N ARG A 41 7.25 -4.77 -0.69
CA ARG A 41 7.90 -5.05 -1.96
C ARG A 41 6.89 -5.64 -2.93
N ILE A 42 7.03 -5.31 -4.21
CA ILE A 42 6.07 -5.70 -5.24
C ILE A 42 5.92 -7.23 -5.35
N GLU A 43 7.05 -7.95 -5.25
CA GLU A 43 7.07 -9.42 -5.31
C GLU A 43 6.29 -10.05 -4.15
N GLN A 44 6.26 -9.40 -3.00
CA GLN A 44 5.45 -9.82 -1.86
C GLN A 44 4.01 -9.36 -1.98
N GLY A 45 3.75 -8.15 -2.48
CA GLY A 45 2.42 -7.54 -2.52
C GLY A 45 1.50 -8.14 -3.59
N VAL A 46 2.02 -8.48 -4.78
CA VAL A 46 1.20 -9.02 -5.88
C VAL A 46 0.43 -10.30 -5.51
N PRO A 47 1.03 -11.31 -4.85
CA PRO A 47 0.27 -12.48 -4.38
C PRO A 47 -0.87 -12.12 -3.41
N TYR A 48 -0.66 -11.15 -2.53
CA TYR A 48 -1.72 -10.69 -1.61
C TYR A 48 -2.82 -9.94 -2.35
N TYR A 49 -2.46 -9.06 -3.30
CA TYR A 49 -3.44 -8.38 -4.15
C TYR A 49 -4.36 -9.38 -4.85
N ASN A 50 -3.77 -10.37 -5.54
CA ASN A 50 -4.53 -11.41 -6.23
C ASN A 50 -5.44 -12.21 -5.29
N SER A 51 -4.95 -12.50 -4.08
CA SER A 51 -5.72 -13.20 -3.05
C SER A 51 -6.87 -12.36 -2.51
N PHE A 52 -6.66 -11.06 -2.29
CA PHE A 52 -7.70 -10.12 -1.87
C PHE A 52 -8.78 -9.95 -2.94
N VAL A 53 -8.42 -9.75 -4.20
CA VAL A 53 -9.37 -9.64 -5.32
C VAL A 53 -10.21 -10.91 -5.47
N LYS A 54 -9.62 -12.09 -5.21
CA LYS A 54 -10.34 -13.36 -5.25
C LYS A 54 -11.35 -13.50 -4.12
N VAL A 55 -11.00 -13.06 -2.89
CA VAL A 55 -11.85 -13.20 -1.69
C VAL A 55 -12.85 -12.05 -1.59
N PHE A 56 -12.45 -10.86 -1.94
CA PHE A 56 -13.24 -9.63 -1.89
C PHE A 56 -13.21 -8.95 -3.26
N PRO A 57 -13.96 -9.45 -4.25
CA PRO A 57 -13.91 -8.95 -5.63
C PRO A 57 -14.43 -7.51 -5.77
N THR A 58 -15.28 -7.05 -4.87
CA THR A 58 -15.83 -5.70 -4.85
C THR A 58 -15.64 -5.00 -3.50
N VAL A 59 -15.82 -3.68 -3.49
CA VAL A 59 -15.82 -2.90 -2.23
C VAL A 59 -16.94 -3.34 -1.29
N HIS A 60 -18.07 -3.83 -1.83
CA HIS A 60 -19.19 -4.36 -1.04
C HIS A 60 -18.81 -5.66 -0.33
N ASP A 61 -18.09 -6.57 -1.00
CA ASP A 61 -17.62 -7.81 -0.40
C ASP A 61 -16.62 -7.51 0.73
N LEU A 62 -15.73 -6.56 0.51
CA LEU A 62 -14.76 -6.13 1.54
C LEU A 62 -15.45 -5.45 2.73
N ALA A 63 -16.45 -4.61 2.50
CA ALA A 63 -17.22 -3.96 3.55
C ALA A 63 -18.09 -4.94 4.35
N GLY A 64 -18.66 -5.94 3.67
CA GLY A 64 -19.49 -6.98 4.29
C GLY A 64 -18.71 -8.01 5.12
N ALA A 65 -17.39 -8.08 4.95
CA ALA A 65 -16.54 -8.97 5.73
C ALA A 65 -16.37 -8.47 7.17
N SER A 66 -16.03 -9.37 8.09
CA SER A 66 -15.61 -8.99 9.43
C SER A 66 -14.18 -8.44 9.42
N GLU A 67 -13.83 -7.57 10.38
CA GLU A 67 -12.44 -7.09 10.54
C GLU A 67 -11.46 -8.27 10.72
N GLU A 68 -11.89 -9.36 11.35
CA GLU A 68 -11.06 -10.55 11.58
C GLU A 68 -10.72 -11.27 10.26
N GLU A 69 -11.69 -11.42 9.36
CA GLU A 69 -11.48 -12.00 8.04
C GLU A 69 -10.49 -11.17 7.22
N VAL A 70 -10.65 -9.83 7.22
CA VAL A 70 -9.73 -8.92 6.55
C VAL A 70 -8.33 -8.99 7.16
N LEU A 71 -8.20 -8.98 8.49
CA LEU A 71 -6.91 -9.13 9.16
C LEU A 71 -6.28 -10.51 8.92
N LYS A 72 -7.09 -11.55 8.80
CA LYS A 72 -6.61 -12.89 8.47
C LYS A 72 -6.05 -12.94 7.06
N GLN A 73 -6.76 -12.36 6.10
CA GLN A 73 -6.31 -12.25 4.70
C GLN A 73 -5.03 -11.41 4.57
N TRP A 74 -4.84 -10.42 5.48
CA TRP A 74 -3.68 -9.54 5.54
C TRP A 74 -2.46 -10.14 6.24
N GLN A 75 -2.64 -11.31 6.89
CA GLN A 75 -1.60 -11.90 7.75
C GLN A 75 -0.28 -12.08 7.00
N GLY A 76 0.83 -11.58 7.57
CA GLY A 76 2.16 -11.63 6.97
C GLY A 76 2.62 -10.36 6.24
N LEU A 77 1.71 -9.47 5.79
CA LEU A 77 2.08 -8.20 5.15
C LEU A 77 2.68 -7.17 6.13
N GLY A 78 2.30 -7.25 7.40
CA GLY A 78 2.69 -6.23 8.39
C GLY A 78 1.89 -4.93 8.29
N TYR A 79 2.19 -3.97 9.18
CA TYR A 79 1.50 -2.68 9.22
C TYR A 79 -0.04 -2.80 9.20
N TYR A 80 -0.58 -3.61 10.08
CA TYR A 80 -2.00 -4.01 10.15
C TYR A 80 -2.99 -2.84 10.28
N THR A 81 -2.51 -1.65 10.64
CA THR A 81 -3.34 -0.43 10.59
C THR A 81 -3.85 -0.17 9.17
N ARG A 82 -3.10 -0.54 8.12
CA ARG A 82 -3.54 -0.44 6.73
C ARG A 82 -4.78 -1.31 6.48
N ALA A 83 -4.75 -2.57 6.92
CA ALA A 83 -5.88 -3.48 6.77
C ALA A 83 -7.14 -2.97 7.51
N ARG A 84 -6.99 -2.46 8.73
CA ARG A 84 -8.11 -1.87 9.47
C ARG A 84 -8.65 -0.61 8.81
N ASN A 85 -7.77 0.25 8.32
CA ASN A 85 -8.19 1.44 7.58
C ASN A 85 -8.86 1.03 6.26
N LEU A 86 -8.29 0.06 5.53
CA LEU A 86 -8.89 -0.50 4.30
C LEU A 86 -10.32 -0.96 4.55
N HIS A 87 -10.56 -1.78 5.57
CA HIS A 87 -11.88 -2.25 5.93
C HIS A 87 -12.82 -1.11 6.36
N ALA A 88 -12.35 -0.19 7.23
CA ALA A 88 -13.17 0.95 7.66
C ALA A 88 -13.53 1.89 6.49
N THR A 89 -12.62 2.08 5.54
CA THR A 89 -12.87 2.89 4.35
C THR A 89 -13.81 2.19 3.37
N ALA A 90 -13.73 0.86 3.22
CA ALA A 90 -14.71 0.11 2.42
C ALA A 90 -16.13 0.30 2.97
N ASN A 91 -16.31 0.20 4.30
CA ASN A 91 -17.59 0.50 4.96
C ASN A 91 -18.05 1.94 4.67
N GLU A 92 -17.16 2.92 4.82
CA GLU A 92 -17.47 4.32 4.55
C GLU A 92 -17.90 4.55 3.10
N ILE A 93 -17.22 3.94 2.12
CA ILE A 93 -17.57 4.04 0.70
C ILE A 93 -18.96 3.43 0.43
N VAL A 94 -19.27 2.30 1.03
CA VAL A 94 -20.60 1.67 0.87
C VAL A 94 -21.68 2.52 1.55
N GLU A 95 -21.46 2.97 2.78
CA GLU A 95 -22.47 3.72 3.56
C GLU A 95 -22.74 5.12 3.02
N LYS A 96 -21.68 5.88 2.68
CA LYS A 96 -21.81 7.28 2.25
C LYS A 96 -21.99 7.46 0.75
N TYR A 97 -21.37 6.58 -0.05
CA TYR A 97 -21.30 6.75 -1.51
C TYR A 97 -21.96 5.60 -2.28
N GLY A 98 -22.66 4.67 -1.58
CA GLY A 98 -23.35 3.55 -2.22
C GLY A 98 -22.44 2.59 -2.97
N GLY A 99 -21.18 2.47 -2.53
CA GLY A 99 -20.18 1.61 -3.16
C GLY A 99 -19.42 2.26 -4.32
N ARG A 100 -19.69 3.53 -4.65
CA ARG A 100 -18.98 4.29 -5.69
C ARG A 100 -17.88 5.12 -5.07
N PHE A 101 -16.68 5.07 -5.62
CA PHE A 101 -15.58 5.91 -5.15
C PHE A 101 -15.83 7.37 -5.52
N PRO A 102 -15.48 8.33 -4.63
CA PRO A 102 -15.44 9.75 -5.01
C PRO A 102 -14.48 9.95 -6.21
N GLU A 103 -14.89 10.78 -7.15
CA GLU A 103 -14.10 11.01 -8.37
C GLU A 103 -13.02 12.06 -8.18
N ASN A 104 -13.22 13.03 -7.27
CA ASN A 104 -12.28 14.12 -7.09
C ASN A 104 -11.27 13.85 -5.96
N TYR A 105 -10.08 14.43 -6.13
CA TYR A 105 -8.95 14.29 -5.24
C TYR A 105 -9.26 14.68 -3.78
N GLU A 106 -9.97 15.77 -3.57
CA GLU A 106 -10.30 16.30 -2.24
C GLU A 106 -11.14 15.30 -1.46
N ASN A 107 -12.20 14.78 -2.05
CA ASN A 107 -13.09 13.79 -1.41
C ASN A 107 -12.37 12.44 -1.19
N LEU A 108 -11.48 12.06 -2.11
CA LEU A 108 -10.64 10.86 -1.92
C LEU A 108 -9.74 11.00 -0.70
N ARG A 109 -9.15 12.19 -0.48
CA ARG A 109 -8.30 12.47 0.70
C ARG A 109 -9.04 12.43 2.03
N GLU A 110 -10.34 12.70 2.05
CA GLU A 110 -11.16 12.64 3.26
C GLU A 110 -11.40 11.20 3.74
N LEU A 111 -11.24 10.21 2.86
CA LEU A 111 -11.42 8.82 3.21
C LEU A 111 -10.34 8.36 4.20
N LYS A 112 -10.75 7.58 5.18
CA LYS A 112 -9.86 7.11 6.26
C LYS A 112 -8.68 6.30 5.72
N GLY A 113 -7.45 6.76 6.01
CA GLY A 113 -6.23 6.08 5.58
C GLY A 113 -5.85 6.29 4.13
N VAL A 114 -6.58 7.15 3.40
CA VAL A 114 -6.21 7.66 2.08
C VAL A 114 -5.46 8.98 2.29
N GLY A 115 -4.16 8.98 2.03
CA GLY A 115 -3.34 10.18 2.08
C GLY A 115 -3.16 10.81 0.70
N ASP A 116 -2.42 11.93 0.63
CA ASP A 116 -2.15 12.69 -0.60
C ASP A 116 -1.68 11.78 -1.75
N TYR A 117 -0.74 10.88 -1.50
CA TYR A 117 -0.23 9.94 -2.49
C TYR A 117 -1.32 9.01 -3.05
N THR A 118 -2.08 8.34 -2.17
CA THR A 118 -3.10 7.38 -2.59
C THR A 118 -4.26 8.08 -3.31
N ALA A 119 -4.66 9.26 -2.83
CA ALA A 119 -5.67 10.07 -3.50
C ALA A 119 -5.22 10.50 -4.90
N ALA A 120 -3.98 10.98 -5.05
CA ALA A 120 -3.41 11.36 -6.34
C ALA A 120 -3.31 10.17 -7.31
N ALA A 121 -2.93 8.99 -6.82
CA ALA A 121 -2.86 7.78 -7.63
C ALA A 121 -4.25 7.39 -8.16
N ILE A 122 -5.26 7.34 -7.30
CA ILE A 122 -6.63 7.02 -7.73
C ILE A 122 -7.17 8.10 -8.68
N ALA A 123 -7.06 9.39 -8.31
CA ALA A 123 -7.56 10.50 -9.09
C ALA A 123 -6.95 10.54 -10.50
N SER A 124 -5.64 10.30 -10.60
CA SER A 124 -4.94 10.32 -11.88
C SER A 124 -5.19 9.08 -12.73
N VAL A 125 -5.15 7.88 -12.14
CA VAL A 125 -5.29 6.62 -12.91
C VAL A 125 -6.74 6.38 -13.32
N CYS A 126 -7.68 6.58 -12.39
CA CYS A 126 -9.08 6.23 -12.62
C CYS A 126 -9.88 7.36 -13.27
N PHE A 127 -9.52 8.61 -12.99
CA PHE A 127 -10.32 9.76 -13.37
C PHE A 127 -9.56 10.80 -14.22
N GLY A 128 -8.31 10.52 -14.60
CA GLY A 128 -7.50 11.39 -15.47
C GLY A 128 -7.17 12.76 -14.86
N GLN A 129 -7.29 12.93 -13.53
CA GLN A 129 -7.02 14.20 -12.88
C GLN A 129 -5.51 14.48 -12.78
N PRO A 130 -5.05 15.72 -12.97
CA PRO A 130 -3.65 16.07 -13.04
C PRO A 130 -2.99 16.22 -11.66
N HIS A 131 -3.06 15.16 -10.85
CA HIS A 131 -2.43 15.13 -9.53
C HIS A 131 -1.17 14.25 -9.56
N PRO A 132 0.03 14.83 -9.33
CA PRO A 132 1.26 14.05 -9.32
C PRO A 132 1.39 13.23 -8.05
N VAL A 133 2.02 12.06 -8.17
CA VAL A 133 2.35 11.20 -7.03
C VAL A 133 3.78 11.44 -6.56
N MET A 134 3.99 11.40 -5.23
CA MET A 134 5.29 11.58 -4.62
C MET A 134 5.60 10.43 -3.65
N ASP A 135 6.20 9.35 -4.18
CA ASP A 135 6.71 8.23 -3.37
C ASP A 135 8.25 8.27 -3.25
N GLY A 136 8.82 7.29 -2.55
CA GLY A 136 10.29 7.23 -2.38
C GLY A 136 11.05 7.00 -3.69
N ASN A 137 10.45 6.42 -4.73
CA ASN A 137 11.06 6.21 -6.03
C ASN A 137 11.07 7.52 -6.83
N VAL A 138 9.93 8.21 -6.84
CA VAL A 138 9.75 9.52 -7.48
C VAL A 138 10.67 10.56 -6.82
N ILE A 139 10.67 10.66 -5.49
CA ILE A 139 11.56 11.55 -4.72
C ILE A 139 13.02 11.33 -5.13
N ARG A 140 13.49 10.09 -5.17
CA ARG A 140 14.87 9.77 -5.54
C ARG A 140 15.19 10.20 -6.97
N PHE A 141 14.30 9.93 -7.91
CA PHE A 141 14.51 10.29 -9.31
C PHE A 141 14.53 11.81 -9.49
N ILE A 142 13.53 12.52 -8.97
CA ILE A 142 13.41 13.97 -9.07
C ILE A 142 14.61 14.67 -8.42
N THR A 143 14.95 14.29 -7.19
CA THR A 143 16.09 14.92 -6.49
C THR A 143 17.41 14.72 -7.22
N ARG A 144 17.64 13.54 -7.79
CA ARG A 144 18.86 13.28 -8.59
C ARG A 144 18.86 14.03 -9.92
N HIS A 145 17.72 14.04 -10.61
CA HIS A 145 17.64 14.65 -11.94
C HIS A 145 17.70 16.16 -11.87
N PHE A 146 16.94 16.80 -11.01
CA PHE A 146 16.81 18.26 -10.89
C PHE A 146 17.79 18.87 -9.89
N GLY A 147 18.48 18.08 -9.07
CA GLY A 147 19.51 18.55 -8.17
C GLY A 147 19.00 19.13 -6.86
N ILE A 148 17.89 18.60 -6.32
CA ILE A 148 17.37 19.01 -5.02
C ILE A 148 18.26 18.42 -3.93
N THR A 149 19.01 19.28 -3.24
CA THR A 149 20.08 18.90 -2.31
C THR A 149 19.69 19.04 -0.84
N ASP A 150 18.52 19.55 -0.55
CA ASP A 150 18.00 19.57 0.82
C ASP A 150 17.54 18.19 1.28
N ALA A 151 17.58 17.96 2.60
CA ALA A 151 17.11 16.69 3.15
C ALA A 151 15.59 16.51 2.91
N VAL A 152 15.20 15.42 2.24
CA VAL A 152 13.84 15.21 1.73
C VAL A 152 12.76 15.03 2.81
N ASP A 153 13.14 14.95 4.06
CA ASP A 153 12.22 14.97 5.21
C ASP A 153 11.94 16.40 5.72
N LEU A 154 12.61 17.42 5.17
CA LEU A 154 12.32 18.84 5.42
C LEU A 154 11.11 19.29 4.59
N ALA A 155 10.30 20.18 5.17
CA ALA A 155 9.14 20.76 4.47
C ALA A 155 9.54 21.53 3.20
N ALA A 156 10.68 22.26 3.24
CA ALA A 156 11.20 23.01 2.09
C ALA A 156 11.52 22.08 0.90
N ALA A 157 12.26 20.98 1.13
CA ALA A 157 12.58 20.03 0.08
C ALA A 157 11.33 19.35 -0.50
N LYS A 158 10.35 18.99 0.35
CA LYS A 158 9.09 18.42 -0.12
C LYS A 158 8.31 19.40 -1.00
N LYS A 159 8.31 20.68 -0.63
CA LYS A 159 7.66 21.74 -1.40
C LYS A 159 8.34 21.90 -2.77
N GLU A 160 9.67 21.98 -2.81
CA GLU A 160 10.44 22.08 -4.05
C GLU A 160 10.22 20.86 -4.97
N ILE A 161 10.21 19.65 -4.41
CA ILE A 161 9.92 18.43 -5.17
C ILE A 161 8.50 18.50 -5.76
N MET A 162 7.52 18.95 -4.98
CA MET A 162 6.14 19.04 -5.44
C MET A 162 6.00 20.10 -6.53
N GLU A 163 6.63 21.26 -6.40
CA GLU A 163 6.64 22.31 -7.43
C GLU A 163 7.16 21.80 -8.79
N VAL A 164 8.23 20.99 -8.77
CA VAL A 164 8.75 20.33 -9.99
C VAL A 164 7.75 19.33 -10.55
N LEU A 165 7.11 18.54 -9.68
CA LEU A 165 6.12 17.52 -10.10
C LEU A 165 4.86 18.18 -10.65
N ASP A 166 4.39 19.28 -10.06
CA ASP A 166 3.23 20.05 -10.53
C ASP A 166 3.52 20.65 -11.91
N GLU A 167 4.70 21.26 -12.12
CA GLU A 167 5.09 21.79 -13.44
C GLU A 167 5.16 20.69 -14.51
N LEU A 168 5.66 19.50 -14.17
CA LEU A 168 5.66 18.37 -15.09
C LEU A 168 4.24 17.90 -15.40
N MET A 169 3.37 17.81 -14.40
CA MET A 169 1.98 17.36 -14.55
C MET A 169 1.13 18.37 -15.37
N GLU A 170 1.34 19.67 -15.18
CA GLU A 170 0.71 20.71 -16.01
C GLU A 170 1.07 20.52 -17.50
N ASN A 171 2.33 20.27 -17.80
CA ASN A 171 2.77 19.97 -19.17
C ASN A 171 2.13 18.67 -19.71
N VAL A 172 1.98 17.64 -18.88
CA VAL A 172 1.28 16.39 -19.24
C VAL A 172 -0.19 16.69 -19.58
N GLN A 173 -0.87 17.49 -18.76
CA GLN A 173 -2.26 17.84 -18.94
C GLN A 173 -2.48 18.58 -20.28
N VAL A 174 -1.65 19.57 -20.58
CA VAL A 174 -1.71 20.30 -21.87
C VAL A 174 -1.53 19.35 -23.06
N LEU A 175 -0.54 18.45 -22.99
CA LEU A 175 -0.27 17.48 -24.06
C LEU A 175 -1.42 16.48 -24.20
N TRP A 176 -2.02 16.05 -23.11
CA TRP A 176 -3.17 15.15 -23.10
C TRP A 176 -4.40 15.79 -23.76
N GLU A 177 -4.73 17.03 -23.40
CA GLU A 177 -5.86 17.78 -23.99
C GLU A 177 -5.68 17.99 -25.50
N VAL A 178 -4.49 18.41 -25.93
CA VAL A 178 -4.16 18.59 -27.35
C VAL A 178 -4.25 17.28 -28.12
N SER A 179 -3.71 16.21 -27.58
CA SER A 179 -3.74 14.88 -28.21
C SER A 179 -5.17 14.34 -28.32
N SER A 180 -5.96 14.46 -27.25
CA SER A 180 -7.37 14.03 -27.23
C SER A 180 -8.23 14.83 -28.20
N ALA A 181 -8.02 16.16 -28.30
CA ALA A 181 -8.70 16.99 -29.28
C ALA A 181 -8.33 16.61 -30.73
N THR A 182 -7.08 16.23 -30.97
CA THR A 182 -6.61 15.79 -32.30
C THR A 182 -7.18 14.43 -32.69
N GLU A 183 -7.40 13.52 -31.76
CA GLU A 183 -8.08 12.23 -31.98
C GLU A 183 -9.56 12.41 -32.33
N LEU A 184 -10.25 13.33 -31.68
CA LEU A 184 -11.65 13.70 -32.01
C LEU A 184 -11.79 14.37 -33.37
N LEU A 185 -10.70 15.03 -33.84
CA LEU A 185 -10.66 15.69 -35.15
C LEU A 185 -10.13 14.76 -36.28
N ARG A 186 -9.72 13.51 -35.96
CA ARG A 186 -9.46 12.53 -37.03
C ARG A 186 -10.78 12.24 -37.76
N PRO A 187 -10.94 12.67 -39.05
CA PRO A 187 -12.12 12.29 -39.80
C PRO A 187 -12.18 10.78 -39.87
N THR A 188 -13.34 10.21 -39.75
CA THR A 188 -13.66 8.84 -40.13
C THR A 188 -13.21 8.62 -41.58
N ILE A 189 -11.93 8.31 -41.79
CA ILE A 189 -11.44 7.91 -43.12
C ILE A 189 -11.84 6.44 -43.30
N GLY A 190 -13.15 6.29 -43.46
CA GLY A 190 -13.78 5.11 -43.99
C GLY A 190 -14.52 5.53 -45.24
N LEU A 191 -14.04 5.13 -46.41
CA LEU A 191 -14.69 5.28 -47.71
C LEU A 191 -14.49 6.63 -48.42
N LEU A 192 -13.30 6.87 -48.96
CA LEU A 192 -13.19 7.69 -50.17
C LEU A 192 -13.56 6.82 -51.39
N PRO A 193 -14.56 7.19 -52.19
CA PRO A 193 -14.76 6.60 -53.51
C PRO A 193 -13.59 7.02 -54.42
N LYS A 194 -12.99 6.04 -55.12
CA LYS A 194 -12.00 6.29 -56.16
C LYS A 194 -12.68 7.03 -57.31
N SER A 195 -12.76 8.36 -57.29
CA SER A 195 -12.96 9.18 -58.48
C SER A 195 -12.44 10.58 -58.26
N GLY A 196 -11.40 10.93 -58.98
CA GLY A 196 -10.75 12.23 -58.91
C GLY A 196 -11.66 13.33 -59.52
N LYS A 197 -11.89 14.37 -58.67
CA LYS A 197 -12.15 15.77 -59.12
C LYS A 197 -11.76 16.69 -57.97
N PRO A 198 -11.11 17.83 -58.22
CA PRO A 198 -10.74 18.80 -57.17
C PRO A 198 -11.95 19.56 -56.67
N LEU A 199 -12.09 19.64 -55.33
CA LEU A 199 -13.10 20.48 -54.65
C LEU A 199 -12.58 21.90 -54.47
N THR A 200 -13.30 22.84 -55.07
CA THR A 200 -13.17 24.27 -54.86
C THR A 200 -13.86 24.68 -53.54
N SER A 201 -13.22 25.60 -52.88
CA SER A 201 -13.56 26.39 -51.69
C SER A 201 -15.06 26.60 -51.39
N SER A 202 -15.51 26.19 -50.20
CA SER A 202 -16.36 26.95 -49.27
C SER A 202 -16.61 26.14 -48.01
N LEU A 203 -16.16 26.66 -46.87
CA LEU A 203 -16.42 26.10 -45.53
C LEU A 203 -17.86 26.38 -45.13
N PRO A 204 -18.65 25.39 -44.68
CA PRO A 204 -19.95 25.68 -44.06
C PRO A 204 -19.78 26.14 -42.62
N ARG A 205 -20.48 27.21 -42.30
CA ARG A 205 -20.59 27.78 -40.95
C ARG A 205 -21.35 26.82 -40.05
N LEU A 206 -20.70 26.29 -38.99
CA LEU A 206 -21.36 25.49 -37.96
C LEU A 206 -22.25 26.40 -37.10
N THR A 207 -23.56 26.25 -37.22
CA THR A 207 -24.55 26.77 -36.27
C THR A 207 -24.68 25.77 -35.13
N LEU A 208 -24.41 26.22 -33.89
CA LEU A 208 -24.69 25.49 -32.66
C LEU A 208 -26.24 25.39 -32.53
N THR A 209 -26.78 24.21 -32.69
CA THR A 209 -28.13 23.88 -32.26
C THR A 209 -28.09 23.33 -30.86
N GLU A 210 -28.79 24.00 -29.95
CA GLU A 210 -29.01 23.56 -28.57
C GLU A 210 -29.75 22.20 -28.59
N ALA A 211 -29.12 21.18 -28.00
CA ALA A 211 -29.74 19.89 -27.79
C ALA A 211 -30.49 19.88 -26.45
N SER A 212 -31.78 19.59 -26.49
CA SER A 212 -32.65 19.40 -25.32
C SER A 212 -32.22 18.20 -24.48
N PRO A 213 -32.39 18.24 -23.14
CA PRO A 213 -32.05 17.14 -22.26
C PRO A 213 -33.23 16.15 -22.17
N SER A 214 -33.18 15.07 -22.93
CA SER A 214 -33.97 13.88 -22.65
C SER A 214 -33.16 12.64 -23.03
N GLY A 215 -32.50 12.04 -22.08
CA GLY A 215 -31.76 10.80 -22.23
C GLY A 215 -31.54 10.15 -20.88
N ASP A 216 -31.94 8.90 -20.77
CA ASP A 216 -31.82 8.01 -19.61
C ASP A 216 -30.48 8.11 -18.86
N PRO A 217 -30.46 8.08 -17.52
CA PRO A 217 -29.25 8.06 -16.75
C PRO A 217 -28.74 6.62 -16.57
N ALA A 218 -28.34 5.93 -17.64
CA ALA A 218 -27.79 4.59 -17.56
C ALA A 218 -26.89 4.27 -18.76
N ALA A 219 -25.76 4.93 -18.87
CA ALA A 219 -24.60 4.39 -19.55
C ALA A 219 -23.36 5.05 -18.94
N VAL A 220 -22.87 4.46 -17.84
CA VAL A 220 -21.50 4.68 -17.41
C VAL A 220 -20.63 4.13 -18.54
N PRO A 221 -19.67 4.90 -19.11
CA PRO A 221 -18.71 4.32 -20.05
C PRO A 221 -18.02 3.16 -19.37
N ASP A 222 -17.88 2.06 -20.07
CA ASP A 222 -17.18 0.86 -19.59
C ASP A 222 -15.73 1.26 -19.28
N ALA A 223 -15.44 1.49 -18.00
CA ALA A 223 -14.17 2.00 -17.49
C ALA A 223 -13.09 0.91 -17.44
N THR A 224 -13.09 -0.03 -18.38
CA THR A 224 -12.27 -1.24 -18.30
C THR A 224 -10.99 -1.21 -19.14
N GLU A 225 -10.79 -0.23 -20.03
CA GLU A 225 -9.54 -0.14 -20.79
C GLU A 225 -8.69 1.07 -20.38
N PRO A 226 -7.38 0.86 -20.11
CA PRO A 226 -6.46 1.98 -19.86
C PRO A 226 -6.42 2.90 -21.09
N SER A 227 -6.41 4.21 -20.86
CA SER A 227 -6.31 5.21 -21.91
C SER A 227 -5.14 4.91 -22.86
N HIS A 228 -5.39 4.84 -24.16
CA HIS A 228 -4.35 4.70 -25.18
C HIS A 228 -3.54 5.99 -25.40
N ASN A 229 -3.95 7.11 -24.81
CA ASN A 229 -3.23 8.37 -24.91
C ASN A 229 -1.96 8.33 -24.04
N PRO A 230 -0.76 8.45 -24.62
CA PRO A 230 0.51 8.36 -23.88
C PRO A 230 0.70 9.47 -22.83
N PHE A 231 -0.05 10.58 -22.94
CA PHE A 231 0.00 11.71 -22.02
C PHE A 231 -1.07 11.67 -20.92
N HIS A 232 -1.70 10.51 -20.69
CA HIS A 232 -2.65 10.37 -19.60
C HIS A 232 -1.96 10.58 -18.23
N PRO A 233 -2.51 11.41 -17.30
CA PRO A 233 -1.90 11.70 -16.01
C PRO A 233 -1.51 10.46 -15.20
N GLY A 234 -2.36 9.43 -15.20
CA GLY A 234 -2.07 8.16 -14.54
C GLY A 234 -0.86 7.43 -15.14
N LEU A 235 -0.68 7.46 -16.46
CA LEU A 235 0.50 6.86 -17.11
C LEU A 235 1.78 7.60 -16.76
N PHE A 236 1.74 8.93 -16.68
CA PHE A 236 2.87 9.74 -16.22
C PHE A 236 3.28 9.33 -14.80
N ASN A 237 2.34 9.25 -13.87
CA ASN A 237 2.60 8.84 -12.49
C ASN A 237 3.19 7.43 -12.44
N GLN A 238 2.65 6.49 -13.19
CA GLN A 238 3.17 5.13 -13.27
C GLN A 238 4.59 5.10 -13.86
N ALA A 239 4.87 5.91 -14.89
CA ALA A 239 6.19 6.02 -15.50
C ALA A 239 7.23 6.57 -14.53
N MET A 240 6.88 7.60 -13.76
CA MET A 240 7.73 8.18 -12.72
C MET A 240 8.11 7.16 -11.65
N ILE A 241 7.12 6.42 -11.12
CA ILE A 241 7.33 5.36 -10.14
C ILE A 241 8.21 4.25 -10.73
N GLU A 242 7.88 3.77 -11.95
CA GLU A 242 8.58 2.66 -12.58
C GLU A 242 10.03 2.99 -12.88
N PHE A 243 10.31 4.18 -13.43
CA PHE A 243 11.68 4.62 -13.69
C PHE A 243 12.50 4.72 -12.41
N GLY A 244 11.92 5.29 -11.37
CA GLY A 244 12.56 5.33 -10.06
C GLY A 244 12.78 3.94 -9.44
N ALA A 245 11.84 3.01 -9.63
CA ALA A 245 11.91 1.67 -9.05
C ALA A 245 12.89 0.74 -9.76
N THR A 246 13.02 0.84 -11.09
CA THR A 246 13.75 -0.14 -11.91
C THR A 246 15.03 0.41 -12.52
N TYR A 247 15.09 1.69 -12.85
CA TYR A 247 16.22 2.30 -13.53
C TYR A 247 17.05 3.21 -12.61
N CYS A 248 16.45 4.28 -12.06
CA CYS A 248 17.10 5.16 -11.09
C CYS A 248 17.10 4.56 -9.68
N VAL A 249 17.65 3.35 -9.55
CA VAL A 249 17.64 2.57 -8.30
C VAL A 249 18.53 3.16 -7.20
N PRO A 250 18.32 2.80 -5.92
CA PRO A 250 19.07 3.37 -4.79
C PRO A 250 20.58 3.14 -4.84
N ARG A 251 21.02 1.96 -5.30
CA ARG A 251 22.42 1.55 -5.32
C ARG A 251 22.82 1.16 -6.74
N ASN A 252 23.96 1.68 -7.20
CA ASN A 252 24.57 1.35 -8.49
C ASN A 252 23.60 1.45 -9.68
N PRO A 253 22.86 2.57 -9.88
CA PRO A 253 22.05 2.74 -11.09
C PRO A 253 22.93 2.79 -12.34
N ASN A 254 22.44 2.28 -13.49
CA ASN A 254 23.18 2.35 -14.76
C ASN A 254 23.08 3.74 -15.40
N CYS A 255 23.73 4.72 -14.79
CA CYS A 255 23.67 6.13 -15.22
C CYS A 255 24.28 6.39 -16.61
N ARG A 256 25.21 5.55 -17.07
CA ARG A 256 25.87 5.74 -18.38
C ARG A 256 24.93 5.54 -19.56
N GLU A 257 24.01 4.58 -19.43
CA GLU A 257 23.01 4.25 -20.44
C GLU A 257 21.64 4.89 -20.13
N CYS A 258 21.57 5.75 -19.13
CA CYS A 258 20.32 6.40 -18.72
C CYS A 258 19.84 7.35 -19.81
N ILE A 259 18.54 7.30 -20.13
CA ILE A 259 17.90 8.22 -21.08
C ILE A 259 18.04 9.70 -20.70
N PHE A 260 18.37 9.97 -19.43
CA PHE A 260 18.59 11.30 -18.85
C PHE A 260 20.06 11.59 -18.52
N ASN A 261 21.02 10.81 -19.01
CA ASN A 261 22.45 10.95 -18.64
C ASN A 261 23.00 12.34 -18.91
N GLU A 262 22.61 13.00 -20.00
CA GLU A 262 23.09 14.33 -20.39
C GLU A 262 22.50 15.46 -19.53
N SER A 263 21.27 15.27 -19.02
CA SER A 263 20.53 16.30 -18.26
C SER A 263 20.53 16.08 -16.74
N CYS A 264 21.02 14.91 -16.26
CA CYS A 264 20.96 14.56 -14.85
C CYS A 264 21.97 15.32 -13.99
N TYR A 265 21.49 16.16 -13.07
CA TYR A 265 22.32 16.91 -12.13
C TYR A 265 23.23 15.99 -11.29
N ALA A 266 22.67 14.95 -10.68
CA ALA A 266 23.44 14.08 -9.80
C ALA A 266 24.57 13.35 -10.53
N LEU A 267 24.38 12.97 -11.79
CA LEU A 267 25.43 12.38 -12.61
C LEU A 267 26.52 13.41 -12.92
N LYS A 268 26.12 14.59 -13.38
CA LYS A 268 27.05 15.69 -13.76
C LYS A 268 27.94 16.14 -12.58
N TYR A 269 27.37 16.14 -11.36
CA TYR A 269 28.09 16.64 -10.17
C TYR A 269 28.58 15.54 -9.22
N GLY A 270 28.50 14.26 -9.62
CA GLY A 270 28.96 13.14 -8.78
C GLY A 270 28.16 12.95 -7.49
N MET A 271 26.84 13.21 -7.53
CA MET A 271 25.95 13.20 -6.37
C MET A 271 25.00 11.96 -6.34
N VAL A 272 25.14 11.01 -7.27
CA VAL A 272 24.23 9.87 -7.43
C VAL A 272 24.07 9.08 -6.15
N ASP A 273 25.17 8.80 -5.44
CA ASP A 273 25.15 8.01 -4.20
C ASP A 273 24.73 8.83 -2.97
N LYS A 274 24.72 10.17 -3.09
CA LYS A 274 24.37 11.07 -2.00
C LYS A 274 22.88 11.44 -1.99
N LEU A 275 22.27 11.58 -3.17
CA LEU A 275 20.86 11.98 -3.29
C LEU A 275 19.92 10.79 -3.36
N PRO A 276 18.75 10.87 -2.70
CA PRO A 276 18.25 11.97 -1.86
C PRO A 276 18.94 12.02 -0.49
N LEU A 277 19.19 13.22 0.02
CA LEU A 277 19.66 13.40 1.40
C LEU A 277 18.52 13.11 2.39
N LYS A 278 18.87 12.49 3.52
CA LYS A 278 17.94 12.20 4.63
C LYS A 278 18.56 12.62 5.95
N LYS A 279 17.73 13.05 6.90
CA LYS A 279 18.18 13.22 8.28
C LYS A 279 18.61 11.90 8.89
N GLN A 280 19.45 11.98 9.89
CA GLN A 280 19.93 10.81 10.63
C GLN A 280 18.76 10.07 11.28
N GLN A 281 18.68 8.74 11.10
CA GLN A 281 17.62 7.92 11.68
C GLN A 281 17.73 7.86 13.19
N GLN A 282 16.59 7.92 13.87
CA GLN A 282 16.52 7.71 15.32
C GLN A 282 16.79 6.25 15.68
N ALA A 283 17.35 6.03 16.88
CA ALA A 283 17.60 4.70 17.41
C ALA A 283 16.29 3.91 17.60
N LEU A 284 16.32 2.62 17.28
CA LEU A 284 15.18 1.73 17.44
C LEU A 284 14.86 1.48 18.92
N LYS A 285 13.56 1.58 19.27
CA LYS A 285 13.09 1.21 20.62
C LYS A 285 13.07 -0.31 20.74
N SER A 286 13.78 -0.85 21.76
CA SER A 286 13.72 -2.28 22.07
C SER A 286 12.58 -2.58 23.04
N ARG A 287 11.84 -3.68 22.79
CA ARG A 287 10.74 -4.18 23.62
C ARG A 287 10.95 -5.68 23.84
N TYR A 288 10.61 -6.17 25.03
CA TYR A 288 10.82 -7.57 25.41
C TYR A 288 9.48 -8.19 25.78
N PHE A 289 9.04 -9.13 24.97
CA PHE A 289 7.74 -9.79 25.07
C PHE A 289 7.93 -11.19 25.65
N HIS A 290 7.22 -11.47 26.75
CA HIS A 290 7.19 -12.76 27.40
C HIS A 290 5.81 -13.37 27.18
N TYR A 291 5.66 -14.16 26.11
CA TYR A 291 4.42 -14.81 25.75
C TYR A 291 4.19 -16.06 26.62
N LEU A 292 2.99 -16.16 27.19
CA LEU A 292 2.58 -17.22 28.08
C LEU A 292 1.68 -18.20 27.32
N VAL A 293 2.24 -19.30 26.86
CA VAL A 293 1.53 -20.36 26.11
C VAL A 293 0.88 -21.28 27.14
N ILE A 294 -0.34 -20.95 27.56
CA ILE A 294 -1.02 -21.56 28.69
C ILE A 294 -1.97 -22.64 28.20
N SER A 295 -1.78 -23.86 28.66
CA SER A 295 -2.71 -24.99 28.51
C SER A 295 -3.39 -25.35 29.84
N VAL A 296 -4.48 -26.09 29.79
CA VAL A 296 -5.21 -26.58 30.96
C VAL A 296 -5.07 -28.10 31.04
N ARG A 297 -4.68 -28.61 32.21
CA ARG A 297 -4.52 -30.04 32.45
C ARG A 297 -5.80 -30.82 32.08
N GLY A 298 -5.64 -31.82 31.23
CA GLY A 298 -6.76 -32.64 30.77
C GLY A 298 -7.72 -32.00 29.77
N LYS A 299 -7.45 -30.77 29.28
CA LYS A 299 -8.21 -30.13 28.21
C LYS A 299 -7.33 -29.88 27.00
N LYS A 300 -7.90 -30.02 25.80
CA LYS A 300 -7.23 -29.64 24.55
C LYS A 300 -7.46 -28.15 24.29
N GLY A 301 -6.37 -27.40 24.15
CA GLY A 301 -6.44 -25.99 23.80
C GLY A 301 -5.39 -25.13 24.49
N ILE A 302 -5.22 -23.96 23.94
CA ILE A 302 -4.29 -22.93 24.41
C ILE A 302 -5.04 -21.61 24.52
N TYR A 303 -4.70 -20.82 25.52
CA TYR A 303 -5.28 -19.50 25.70
C TYR A 303 -4.75 -18.48 24.68
N PHE A 304 -5.68 -17.80 24.02
CA PHE A 304 -5.44 -16.62 23.20
C PHE A 304 -6.32 -15.47 23.69
N ARG A 305 -5.79 -14.25 23.55
CA ARG A 305 -6.56 -13.03 23.75
C ARG A 305 -6.49 -12.16 22.51
N LYS A 306 -7.54 -11.40 22.21
CA LYS A 306 -7.52 -10.36 21.18
C LYS A 306 -6.81 -9.12 21.75
N ARG A 307 -5.85 -8.57 21.01
CA ARG A 307 -5.13 -7.37 21.40
C ARG A 307 -5.99 -6.16 21.11
N THR A 308 -6.44 -5.47 22.17
CA THR A 308 -7.35 -4.31 22.09
C THR A 308 -6.62 -2.98 22.28
N GLU A 309 -5.44 -3.00 22.85
CA GLU A 309 -4.61 -1.85 23.15
C GLU A 309 -4.27 -1.06 21.87
N ASN A 310 -4.22 0.27 21.97
CA ASN A 310 -3.84 1.14 20.84
C ASN A 310 -2.31 1.14 20.62
N ASP A 311 -1.78 -0.01 20.24
CA ASP A 311 -0.37 -0.30 20.03
C ASP A 311 -0.21 -1.17 18.76
N ILE A 312 1.03 -1.65 18.49
CA ILE A 312 1.29 -2.59 17.40
C ILE A 312 0.38 -3.82 17.52
N TRP A 313 0.00 -4.37 16.37
CA TRP A 313 -0.79 -5.60 16.24
C TRP A 313 -2.19 -5.55 16.89
N LYS A 314 -2.75 -4.36 17.11
CA LYS A 314 -4.14 -4.19 17.54
C LYS A 314 -5.08 -4.98 16.64
N GLY A 315 -6.06 -5.66 17.23
CA GLY A 315 -7.03 -6.52 16.53
C GLY A 315 -6.54 -7.94 16.26
N LEU A 316 -5.24 -8.22 16.37
CA LEU A 316 -4.70 -9.58 16.25
C LEU A 316 -4.86 -10.37 17.54
N TYR A 317 -4.85 -11.69 17.40
CA TYR A 317 -4.79 -12.59 18.55
C TYR A 317 -3.35 -12.87 18.97
N GLU A 318 -3.16 -12.97 20.27
CA GLU A 318 -1.85 -13.27 20.88
C GLU A 318 -2.02 -14.18 22.10
N PHE A 319 -0.96 -14.84 22.49
CA PHE A 319 -0.88 -15.46 23.83
C PHE A 319 -0.93 -14.36 24.89
N PRO A 320 -1.40 -14.66 26.14
CA PRO A 320 -1.20 -13.76 27.27
C PRO A 320 0.25 -13.29 27.33
N LEU A 321 0.45 -11.99 27.56
CA LEU A 321 1.73 -11.31 27.40
C LEU A 321 2.12 -10.55 28.67
N ILE A 322 3.38 -10.69 29.07
CA ILE A 322 4.07 -9.77 29.97
C ILE A 322 5.13 -9.04 29.16
N GLU A 323 5.10 -7.71 29.17
CA GLU A 323 6.10 -6.89 28.51
C GLU A 323 7.05 -6.27 29.52
N THR A 324 8.36 -6.26 29.18
CA THR A 324 9.38 -5.58 29.98
C THR A 324 10.20 -4.61 29.13
N SER A 325 10.71 -3.56 29.77
CA SER A 325 11.57 -2.56 29.12
C SER A 325 13.01 -3.01 28.92
N LYS A 326 13.43 -4.06 29.61
CA LYS A 326 14.78 -4.63 29.58
C LYS A 326 14.70 -6.15 29.56
N PRO A 327 15.74 -6.86 29.06
CA PRO A 327 15.78 -8.31 29.15
C PRO A 327 15.76 -8.76 30.63
N VAL A 328 14.91 -9.72 30.91
CA VAL A 328 14.82 -10.32 32.26
C VAL A 328 15.00 -11.82 32.20
N THR A 329 15.58 -12.38 33.24
CA THR A 329 15.69 -13.84 33.43
C THR A 329 14.38 -14.41 33.96
N LEU A 330 14.15 -15.72 33.76
CA LEU A 330 12.94 -16.38 34.27
C LEU A 330 12.73 -16.17 35.79
N PRO A 331 13.71 -16.31 36.68
CA PRO A 331 13.52 -16.05 38.10
C PRO A 331 13.04 -14.60 38.40
N ARG A 332 13.55 -13.62 37.66
CA ARG A 332 13.09 -12.24 37.80
C ARG A 332 11.68 -12.05 37.30
N LEU A 333 11.33 -12.67 36.15
CA LEU A 333 9.97 -12.63 35.59
C LEU A 333 8.95 -13.22 36.58
N LEU A 334 9.25 -14.38 37.17
CA LEU A 334 8.38 -15.06 38.16
C LEU A 334 8.12 -14.20 39.42
N ASN A 335 9.08 -13.35 39.78
CA ASN A 335 8.96 -12.47 40.93
C ASN A 335 8.37 -11.09 40.59
N SER A 336 8.09 -10.81 39.30
CA SER A 336 7.56 -9.53 38.87
C SER A 336 6.12 -9.30 39.35
N ILE A 337 5.72 -8.03 39.40
CA ILE A 337 4.34 -7.66 39.77
C ILE A 337 3.36 -8.17 38.71
N GLU A 338 3.73 -8.05 37.43
CA GLU A 338 2.94 -8.49 36.29
C GLU A 338 2.66 -9.99 36.33
N TRP A 339 3.68 -10.79 36.64
CA TRP A 339 3.51 -12.24 36.82
C TRP A 339 2.53 -12.55 37.96
N LYS A 340 2.70 -11.90 39.11
CA LYS A 340 1.81 -12.06 40.27
C LYS A 340 0.38 -11.61 39.97
N GLN A 341 0.20 -10.58 39.14
CA GLN A 341 -1.13 -10.14 38.69
C GLN A 341 -1.80 -11.20 37.80
N HIS A 342 -1.04 -11.82 36.88
CA HIS A 342 -1.54 -12.87 36.02
C HIS A 342 -1.90 -14.14 36.79
N PHE A 343 -1.00 -14.61 37.59
CA PHE A 343 -1.15 -15.95 38.20
C PHE A 343 -1.58 -15.90 39.68
N GLY A 344 -1.14 -14.92 40.46
CA GLY A 344 -1.43 -14.84 41.90
C GLY A 344 -1.00 -16.10 42.63
N LYS A 345 -1.98 -16.84 43.20
CA LYS A 345 -1.80 -18.13 43.84
C LYS A 345 -2.20 -19.31 42.95
N THR A 346 -2.43 -19.09 41.64
CA THR A 346 -2.85 -20.15 40.71
C THR A 346 -1.72 -21.20 40.61
N PRO A 347 -2.02 -22.47 40.92
CA PRO A 347 -1.04 -23.54 40.73
C PRO A 347 -0.72 -23.69 39.23
N LEU A 348 0.54 -23.64 38.87
CA LEU A 348 1.01 -23.81 37.50
C LEU A 348 2.29 -24.60 37.44
N LYS A 349 2.49 -25.29 36.31
CA LYS A 349 3.74 -25.98 35.98
C LYS A 349 4.34 -25.31 34.74
N ILE A 350 5.62 -24.98 34.83
CA ILE A 350 6.40 -24.51 33.67
C ILE A 350 6.91 -25.76 32.94
N LEU A 351 6.46 -25.93 31.70
CA LEU A 351 6.82 -27.10 30.88
C LEU A 351 8.10 -26.84 30.08
N SER A 352 8.22 -25.67 29.48
CA SER A 352 9.40 -25.27 28.68
C SER A 352 9.50 -23.78 28.52
N GLN A 353 10.67 -23.32 28.08
CA GLN A 353 10.97 -21.97 27.67
C GLN A 353 11.75 -22.02 26.35
N THR A 354 11.39 -21.18 25.37
CA THR A 354 12.15 -21.03 24.12
C THR A 354 13.30 -20.06 24.28
N GLY A 355 14.27 -20.10 23.38
CA GLY A 355 15.18 -18.99 23.15
C GLY A 355 14.44 -17.73 22.71
N SER A 356 15.11 -16.57 22.79
CA SER A 356 14.54 -15.30 22.36
C SER A 356 14.47 -15.23 20.83
N ALA A 357 13.26 -15.05 20.29
CA ALA A 357 13.01 -14.74 18.87
C ALA A 357 13.03 -13.23 18.66
N SER A 358 13.70 -12.77 17.60
CA SER A 358 13.75 -11.34 17.27
C SER A 358 12.84 -11.00 16.08
N HIS A 359 12.08 -9.91 16.20
CA HIS A 359 11.27 -9.36 15.13
C HIS A 359 11.51 -7.85 15.00
N LEU A 360 11.96 -7.43 13.81
CA LEU A 360 12.30 -6.03 13.53
C LEU A 360 11.11 -5.34 12.87
N LEU A 361 10.71 -4.22 13.46
CA LEU A 361 9.73 -3.28 12.91
C LEU A 361 10.44 -1.97 12.55
N SER A 362 9.79 -1.06 11.82
CA SER A 362 10.39 0.21 11.37
C SER A 362 10.99 1.05 12.49
N HIS A 363 10.35 1.07 13.67
CA HIS A 363 10.74 1.94 14.80
C HIS A 363 11.03 1.14 16.07
N GLN A 364 10.92 -0.18 16.03
CA GLN A 364 11.01 -1.03 17.21
C GLN A 364 11.67 -2.37 16.89
N LYS A 365 12.39 -2.90 17.86
CA LYS A 365 12.89 -4.27 17.84
C LYS A 365 12.19 -5.04 18.95
N ILE A 366 11.43 -6.07 18.59
CA ILE A 366 10.76 -6.97 19.54
C ILE A 366 11.64 -8.17 19.76
N SER A 367 11.91 -8.48 21.05
CA SER A 367 12.54 -9.72 21.47
C SER A 367 11.49 -10.53 22.22
N ALA A 368 11.06 -11.66 21.67
CA ALA A 368 10.00 -12.48 22.26
C ALA A 368 10.55 -13.81 22.79
N THR A 369 10.13 -14.17 23.99
CA THR A 369 10.36 -15.46 24.61
C THR A 369 9.02 -16.12 24.92
N PHE A 370 8.87 -17.38 24.59
CA PHE A 370 7.63 -18.13 24.83
C PHE A 370 7.83 -19.10 25.99
N TYR A 371 6.90 -19.09 26.93
CA TYR A 371 6.87 -19.96 28.11
C TYR A 371 5.67 -20.88 28.02
N ARG A 372 5.88 -22.18 27.89
CA ARG A 372 4.80 -23.17 27.95
C ARG A 372 4.46 -23.45 29.40
N LEU A 373 3.18 -23.26 29.72
CA LEU A 373 2.67 -23.34 31.07
C LEU A 373 1.43 -24.25 31.08
N GLU A 374 1.31 -25.07 32.14
CA GLU A 374 0.10 -25.84 32.40
C GLU A 374 -0.51 -25.39 33.73
N ILE A 375 -1.83 -25.07 33.66
CA ILE A 375 -2.66 -24.77 34.85
C ILE A 375 -3.64 -25.89 35.13
N GLU A 376 -4.05 -26.06 36.40
CA GLU A 376 -4.98 -27.14 36.77
C GLU A 376 -6.42 -26.83 36.43
N LYS A 377 -6.85 -25.57 36.56
CA LYS A 377 -8.24 -25.14 36.35
C LYS A 377 -8.31 -24.04 35.31
N PRO A 378 -9.35 -24.04 34.45
CA PRO A 378 -9.59 -22.96 33.50
C PRO A 378 -9.75 -21.62 34.22
N SER A 379 -9.39 -20.53 33.50
CA SER A 379 -9.56 -19.17 34.00
C SER A 379 -9.74 -18.18 32.85
N ASP A 380 -10.81 -17.39 32.87
CA ASP A 380 -11.13 -16.38 31.86
C ASP A 380 -10.14 -15.20 31.84
N LYS A 381 -9.26 -15.09 32.85
CA LYS A 381 -8.21 -14.08 32.93
C LYS A 381 -7.22 -14.13 31.76
N PHE A 382 -7.07 -15.29 31.16
CA PHE A 382 -6.08 -15.53 30.11
C PHE A 382 -6.66 -15.35 28.69
N GLY A 383 -7.97 -15.02 28.58
CA GLY A 383 -8.70 -14.94 27.33
C GLY A 383 -9.48 -16.20 27.02
N SER A 384 -9.59 -16.57 25.76
CA SER A 384 -10.36 -17.74 25.30
C SER A 384 -9.46 -18.95 25.11
N LEU A 385 -9.93 -20.13 25.56
CA LEU A 385 -9.25 -21.40 25.32
C LEU A 385 -9.58 -21.86 23.91
N ILE A 386 -8.63 -21.78 23.01
CA ILE A 386 -8.79 -22.11 21.59
C ILE A 386 -8.32 -23.54 21.33
N HIS A 387 -9.19 -24.34 20.70
CA HIS A 387 -8.84 -25.69 20.31
C HIS A 387 -7.75 -25.67 19.21
N PRO A 388 -6.75 -26.59 19.22
CA PRO A 388 -5.65 -26.59 18.25
C PRO A 388 -6.08 -26.52 16.77
N LYS A 389 -7.20 -27.14 16.43
CA LYS A 389 -7.76 -27.13 15.07
C LYS A 389 -8.18 -25.75 14.58
N ASN A 390 -8.54 -24.82 15.48
CA ASN A 390 -9.05 -23.49 15.14
C ASN A 390 -8.00 -22.38 15.28
N ILE A 391 -6.79 -22.70 15.78
CA ILE A 391 -5.72 -21.70 15.95
C ILE A 391 -5.34 -21.09 14.60
N HIS A 392 -5.36 -21.89 13.53
CA HIS A 392 -5.01 -21.41 12.19
C HIS A 392 -6.01 -20.40 11.61
N GLU A 393 -7.22 -20.32 12.14
CA GLU A 393 -8.24 -19.34 11.73
C GLU A 393 -7.98 -17.96 12.32
N LEU A 394 -7.26 -17.87 13.43
CA LEU A 394 -7.00 -16.61 14.09
C LEU A 394 -5.97 -15.76 13.33
N PRO A 395 -6.22 -14.45 13.14
CA PRO A 395 -5.20 -13.52 12.67
C PRO A 395 -4.16 -13.28 13.78
N VAL A 396 -2.90 -13.65 13.53
CA VAL A 396 -1.81 -13.51 14.50
C VAL A 396 -0.62 -12.75 13.92
N ALA A 397 0.21 -12.17 14.78
CA ALA A 397 1.45 -11.53 14.35
C ALA A 397 2.47 -12.58 13.87
N ARG A 398 3.31 -12.23 12.87
CA ARG A 398 4.30 -13.15 12.28
C ARG A 398 5.22 -13.84 13.29
N ILE A 399 5.52 -13.19 14.40
CA ILE A 399 6.37 -13.78 15.44
C ILE A 399 5.66 -14.94 16.16
N ILE A 400 4.33 -14.84 16.34
CA ILE A 400 3.51 -15.91 16.93
C ILE A 400 3.29 -17.01 15.88
N GLU A 401 3.02 -16.64 14.63
CA GLU A 401 2.87 -17.59 13.53
C GLU A 401 4.11 -18.48 13.38
N LYS A 402 5.32 -17.91 13.38
CA LYS A 402 6.58 -18.67 13.37
C LYS A 402 6.71 -19.62 14.56
N TYR A 403 6.25 -19.19 15.74
CA TYR A 403 6.24 -20.07 16.90
C TYR A 403 5.31 -21.26 16.70
N LEU A 404 4.11 -21.03 16.18
CA LEU A 404 3.12 -22.08 15.88
C LEU A 404 3.58 -23.03 14.76
N GLU A 405 4.27 -22.53 13.73
CA GLU A 405 4.89 -23.33 12.66
C GLU A 405 5.97 -24.28 13.21
N THR A 406 6.78 -23.81 14.17
CA THR A 406 7.91 -24.56 14.71
C THR A 406 7.46 -25.60 15.75
N HIS A 407 6.37 -25.33 16.46
CA HIS A 407 5.83 -26.20 17.51
C HIS A 407 4.49 -26.74 17.00
N GLN A 408 4.48 -27.96 16.44
CA GLN A 408 3.29 -28.58 15.88
C GLN A 408 2.10 -28.42 16.83
N THR A 409 0.98 -27.89 16.30
CA THR A 409 -0.25 -27.64 17.09
C THR A 409 -0.81 -28.90 17.77
N SER A 410 -0.39 -30.10 17.34
CA SER A 410 -0.69 -31.38 17.98
C SER A 410 0.06 -31.61 19.30
N GLU A 411 1.18 -30.90 19.53
CA GLU A 411 1.96 -30.97 20.77
C GLU A 411 1.59 -29.87 21.78
N LEU A 412 0.75 -28.94 21.34
CA LEU A 412 0.20 -27.84 22.10
C LEU A 412 -1.20 -28.16 22.59
#